data_c0b6263892efe6493c3760f633e116de
#
_entry.id   c0b6263892efe6493c3760f633e116de
#
_cell.length_a   1.000
_cell.length_b   1.000
_cell.length_c   1.000
_cell.angle_alpha   90.00
_cell.angle_beta   90.00
_cell.angle_gamma   90.00
#
_symmetry.space_group_name_H-M   'P 1'
#
loop_
_entity.id
_entity.type
_entity.pdbx_description
1 polymer ?
#
loop_
_entity_poly.entity_id
_entity_poly.type
_entity_poly.pdbx_seq_one_letter_code
_entity_poly.pdbx_strand_id
1 'polypeptide(L)'
;MWNNKTIEWIDVELTSFCNIKCPGCLRQVKNDNVSNILNKDILRFEDLKRWISRDELPNLKLINFCGSIDEPTLHPEILDITEYFSKICEINIASNGSTKNTYFWEKLGSLGISVFFGIDGIDQTSLEKYRIGSNFEKIKKNFKSFIRAGGKATWQFIVFDHNEEHLETAKQISKDEGFVNFRTIYSHRIGSDESKKKIRKGKKYIKCKYGNQNRVFLNHTGALIPCCFLNSESLELHSSNNVKSLFGKKYLEFGQVLSNNLKYNSISEVLDGQLFDYVKKSWITTPVEKCLQTCKQEKRDIFIDEDLK
;
A
#
# COMPACT_ATOMS: atom_id res chain seq x y z
N MET A 1 21.31 1.83 5.46
CA MET A 1 20.06 1.94 4.69
C MET A 1 19.90 0.61 3.98
N TRP A 2 18.76 0.06 3.87
CA TRP A 2 18.38 -1.27 3.40
C TRP A 2 19.44 -2.38 3.61
N ASN A 3 19.36 -2.98 4.74
CA ASN A 3 20.10 -4.18 5.13
C ASN A 3 19.09 -5.01 5.95
N ASN A 4 19.15 -6.33 5.88
CA ASN A 4 18.18 -7.19 6.57
C ASN A 4 18.13 -6.96 8.09
N LYS A 5 19.28 -6.58 8.69
CA LYS A 5 19.37 -6.22 10.12
C LYS A 5 18.81 -4.84 10.46
N THR A 6 18.60 -3.97 9.46
CA THR A 6 18.07 -2.61 9.70
C THR A 6 16.60 -2.48 9.29
N ILE A 7 16.03 -3.44 8.58
CA ILE A 7 14.64 -3.38 8.17
C ILE A 7 13.72 -3.47 9.40
N GLU A 8 12.89 -2.44 9.56
CA GLU A 8 11.90 -2.33 10.64
C GLU A 8 10.46 -2.43 10.12
N TRP A 9 10.25 -2.18 8.84
CA TRP A 9 8.92 -2.14 8.23
C TRP A 9 8.92 -2.81 6.85
N ILE A 10 7.96 -3.68 6.63
CA ILE A 10 7.70 -4.27 5.32
C ILE A 10 6.25 -4.01 4.89
N ASP A 11 6.08 -3.42 3.71
CA ASP A 11 4.80 -3.42 3.02
C ASP A 11 4.66 -4.70 2.21
N VAL A 12 3.50 -5.31 2.26
CA VAL A 12 3.22 -6.55 1.53
C VAL A 12 1.92 -6.42 0.75
N GLU A 13 2.00 -6.66 -0.56
CA GLU A 13 0.82 -7.00 -1.38
C GLU A 13 0.61 -8.51 -1.31
N LEU A 14 -0.47 -8.93 -0.64
CA LEU A 14 -0.76 -10.37 -0.45
C LEU A 14 -1.30 -11.05 -1.69
N THR A 15 -1.97 -10.31 -2.54
CA THR A 15 -2.69 -10.84 -3.70
C THR A 15 -2.77 -9.81 -4.83
N SER A 16 -3.16 -10.25 -6.00
CA SER A 16 -3.49 -9.35 -7.11
C SER A 16 -5.01 -9.10 -7.26
N PHE A 17 -5.83 -9.53 -6.29
CA PHE A 17 -7.29 -9.39 -6.39
C PHE A 17 -7.82 -8.16 -5.66
N CYS A 18 -8.85 -7.53 -6.25
CA CYS A 18 -9.66 -6.51 -5.60
C CYS A 18 -11.10 -6.61 -6.13
N ASN A 19 -12.08 -6.38 -5.25
CA ASN A 19 -13.50 -6.48 -5.57
C ASN A 19 -14.10 -5.16 -6.09
N ILE A 20 -13.37 -4.04 -6.04
CA ILE A 20 -13.84 -2.72 -6.49
C ILE A 20 -13.00 -2.17 -7.64
N LYS A 21 -13.53 -1.14 -8.33
CA LYS A 21 -12.95 -0.59 -9.58
C LYS A 21 -12.71 0.92 -9.46
N CYS A 22 -11.86 1.34 -8.52
CA CYS A 22 -11.52 2.76 -8.35
C CYS A 22 -10.82 3.33 -9.59
N PRO A 23 -11.33 4.42 -10.23
CA PRO A 23 -10.79 4.94 -11.50
C PRO A 23 -9.31 5.35 -11.45
N GLY A 24 -8.84 5.87 -10.32
CA GLY A 24 -7.44 6.25 -10.12
C GLY A 24 -6.55 5.15 -9.57
N CYS A 25 -7.03 3.90 -9.48
CA CYS A 25 -6.23 2.77 -9.05
C CYS A 25 -5.30 2.31 -10.19
N LEU A 26 -4.08 1.87 -9.84
CA LEU A 26 -3.13 1.30 -10.81
C LEU A 26 -3.71 0.12 -11.61
N ARG A 27 -4.70 -0.58 -11.05
CA ARG A 27 -5.45 -1.65 -11.75
C ARG A 27 -6.29 -1.15 -12.92
N GLN A 28 -6.62 0.14 -12.95
CA GLN A 28 -7.51 0.76 -13.95
C GLN A 28 -6.74 1.73 -14.87
N VAL A 29 -5.42 1.83 -14.72
CA VAL A 29 -4.63 2.81 -15.46
C VAL A 29 -4.65 2.52 -16.97
N LYS A 30 -5.14 3.53 -17.69
CA LYS A 30 -5.10 3.68 -19.15
C LYS A 30 -5.66 2.49 -19.95
N ASN A 31 -6.91 2.62 -20.39
CA ASN A 31 -7.57 1.90 -21.51
C ASN A 31 -7.28 0.39 -21.68
N ASP A 32 -6.18 -0.10 -21.17
CA ASP A 32 -5.78 -1.49 -21.05
C ASP A 32 -6.05 -1.90 -19.61
N ASN A 33 -7.13 -2.62 -19.38
CA ASN A 33 -7.45 -3.18 -18.05
C ASN A 33 -6.23 -3.93 -17.49
N VAL A 34 -5.41 -3.27 -16.66
CA VAL A 34 -4.28 -3.90 -15.96
C VAL A 34 -4.74 -5.15 -15.21
N SER A 35 -6.02 -5.19 -14.81
CA SER A 35 -6.65 -6.38 -14.26
C SER A 35 -6.57 -7.63 -15.15
N ASN A 36 -6.44 -7.48 -16.46
CA ASN A 36 -6.30 -8.60 -17.41
C ASN A 36 -4.83 -9.05 -17.56
N ILE A 37 -3.89 -8.21 -17.14
CA ILE A 37 -2.43 -8.40 -17.29
C ILE A 37 -1.79 -8.85 -15.99
N LEU A 38 -2.39 -8.48 -14.84
CA LEU A 38 -1.96 -8.96 -13.55
C LEU A 38 -2.18 -10.48 -13.51
N ASN A 39 -1.09 -11.23 -13.41
CA ASN A 39 -1.18 -12.62 -13.04
C ASN A 39 -2.04 -12.71 -11.77
N LYS A 40 -2.98 -13.64 -11.77
CA LYS A 40 -3.85 -13.87 -10.61
C LYS A 40 -3.06 -14.64 -9.54
N ASP A 41 -2.14 -13.93 -8.91
CA ASP A 41 -1.20 -14.49 -7.93
C ASP A 41 -1.62 -14.16 -6.49
N ILE A 42 -1.32 -15.10 -5.62
CA ILE A 42 -1.49 -15.03 -4.17
C ILE A 42 -0.17 -15.45 -3.53
N LEU A 43 0.34 -14.68 -2.58
CA LEU A 43 1.49 -15.09 -1.78
C LEU A 43 1.06 -16.20 -0.81
N ARG A 44 1.69 -17.36 -0.88
CA ARG A 44 1.37 -18.46 0.03
C ARG A 44 1.81 -18.13 1.45
N PHE A 45 1.04 -18.51 2.43
CA PHE A 45 1.34 -18.29 3.84
C PHE A 45 2.70 -18.90 4.25
N GLU A 46 3.00 -20.11 3.78
CA GLU A 46 4.27 -20.78 4.06
C GLU A 46 5.49 -20.01 3.51
N ASP A 47 5.36 -19.39 2.33
CA ASP A 47 6.42 -18.58 1.76
C ASP A 47 6.61 -17.29 2.59
N LEU A 48 5.52 -16.64 3.03
CA LEU A 48 5.59 -15.47 3.91
C LEU A 48 6.29 -15.79 5.24
N LYS A 49 5.96 -16.93 5.87
CA LYS A 49 6.63 -17.36 7.12
C LYS A 49 8.12 -17.56 6.94
N ARG A 50 8.53 -18.13 5.80
CA ARG A 50 9.95 -18.35 5.48
C ARG A 50 10.68 -17.04 5.23
N TRP A 51 10.09 -16.12 4.45
CA TRP A 51 10.73 -14.86 4.07
C TRP A 51 10.70 -13.82 5.20
N ILE A 52 9.62 -13.76 5.97
CA ILE A 52 9.42 -12.77 7.02
C ILE A 52 9.55 -13.47 8.39
N SER A 53 10.74 -13.98 8.67
CA SER A 53 11.07 -14.58 9.96
C SER A 53 11.96 -13.66 10.79
N ARG A 54 12.09 -13.93 12.09
CA ARG A 54 13.05 -13.22 12.96
C ARG A 54 14.50 -13.46 12.57
N ASP A 55 14.80 -14.59 11.94
CA ASP A 55 16.14 -14.90 11.44
C ASP A 55 16.49 -14.02 10.24
N GLU A 56 15.54 -13.84 9.34
CA GLU A 56 15.71 -12.99 8.15
C GLU A 56 15.63 -11.49 8.48
N LEU A 57 14.70 -11.08 9.36
CA LEU A 57 14.41 -9.69 9.72
C LEU A 57 14.37 -9.51 11.25
N PRO A 58 15.52 -9.53 11.93
CA PRO A 58 15.58 -9.52 13.41
C PRO A 58 14.97 -8.28 14.05
N ASN A 59 14.97 -7.14 13.35
CA ASN A 59 14.48 -5.86 13.85
C ASN A 59 13.12 -5.45 13.29
N LEU A 60 12.38 -6.38 12.64
CA LEU A 60 11.06 -6.09 12.10
C LEU A 60 10.08 -5.70 13.22
N LYS A 61 9.46 -4.53 13.05
CA LYS A 61 8.47 -3.94 13.98
C LYS A 61 7.07 -3.89 13.42
N LEU A 62 6.94 -3.78 12.09
CA LEU A 62 5.66 -3.57 11.43
C LEU A 62 5.57 -4.29 10.09
N ILE A 63 4.49 -5.03 9.90
CA ILE A 63 4.02 -5.49 8.57
C ILE A 63 2.77 -4.68 8.21
N ASN A 64 2.78 -4.10 7.03
CA ASN A 64 1.63 -3.40 6.49
C ASN A 64 1.13 -4.11 5.23
N PHE A 65 -0.01 -4.77 5.31
CA PHE A 65 -0.72 -5.30 4.15
C PHE A 65 -1.38 -4.12 3.44
N CYS A 66 -0.69 -3.63 2.40
CA CYS A 66 -0.81 -2.24 1.97
C CYS A 66 -1.96 -1.93 1.01
N GLY A 67 -2.57 -2.92 0.38
CA GLY A 67 -3.68 -2.69 -0.55
C GLY A 67 -3.35 -1.74 -1.71
N SER A 68 -2.13 -1.79 -2.27
CA SER A 68 -1.75 -0.82 -3.31
C SER A 68 -2.42 -1.12 -4.65
N ILE A 69 -2.56 -2.39 -4.99
CA ILE A 69 -3.35 -2.90 -6.12
C ILE A 69 -4.34 -3.99 -5.71
N ASP A 70 -4.23 -4.48 -4.50
CA ASP A 70 -5.03 -5.58 -3.97
C ASP A 70 -6.05 -5.11 -2.92
N GLU A 71 -6.90 -6.02 -2.54
CA GLU A 71 -7.68 -5.97 -1.31
C GLU A 71 -7.20 -7.13 -0.42
N PRO A 72 -6.37 -6.86 0.60
CA PRO A 72 -5.74 -7.91 1.41
C PRO A 72 -6.72 -8.90 2.02
N THR A 73 -7.93 -8.45 2.37
CA THR A 73 -8.96 -9.32 2.94
C THR A 73 -9.53 -10.36 1.96
N LEU A 74 -9.20 -10.26 0.66
CA LEU A 74 -9.54 -11.31 -0.31
C LEU A 74 -8.58 -12.50 -0.26
N HIS A 75 -7.42 -12.35 0.38
CA HIS A 75 -6.55 -13.50 0.58
C HIS A 75 -7.26 -14.59 1.39
N PRO A 76 -7.25 -15.87 0.95
CA PRO A 76 -7.99 -16.93 1.62
C PRO A 76 -7.52 -17.16 3.05
N GLU A 77 -6.24 -17.08 3.32
CA GLU A 77 -5.59 -17.35 4.61
C GLU A 77 -5.29 -16.07 5.43
N ILE A 78 -5.95 -14.94 5.14
CA ILE A 78 -5.61 -13.63 5.76
C ILE A 78 -5.72 -13.66 7.29
N LEU A 79 -6.68 -14.39 7.87
CA LEU A 79 -6.80 -14.51 9.32
C LEU A 79 -5.60 -15.24 9.92
N ASP A 80 -5.21 -16.38 9.35
CA ASP A 80 -4.09 -17.20 9.82
C ASP A 80 -2.77 -16.43 9.69
N ILE A 81 -2.57 -15.74 8.55
CA ILE A 81 -1.43 -14.85 8.30
C ILE A 81 -1.36 -13.75 9.36
N THR A 82 -2.49 -13.07 9.59
CA THR A 82 -2.54 -11.97 10.55
C THR A 82 -2.31 -12.45 11.97
N GLU A 83 -2.95 -13.54 12.37
CA GLU A 83 -2.77 -14.14 13.69
C GLU A 83 -1.33 -14.58 13.93
N TYR A 84 -0.69 -15.19 12.95
CA TYR A 84 0.71 -15.60 13.07
C TYR A 84 1.64 -14.40 13.26
N PHE A 85 1.57 -13.41 12.36
CA PHE A 85 2.48 -12.27 12.38
C PHE A 85 2.20 -11.28 13.50
N SER A 86 0.97 -11.18 14.01
CA SER A 86 0.65 -10.33 15.17
C SER A 86 1.37 -10.75 16.45
N LYS A 87 1.83 -12.00 16.53
CA LYS A 87 2.69 -12.49 17.64
C LYS A 87 4.15 -12.08 17.48
N ILE A 88 4.55 -11.59 16.32
CA ILE A 88 5.93 -11.24 15.97
C ILE A 88 6.13 -9.72 15.94
N CYS A 89 5.19 -8.98 15.34
CA CYS A 89 5.29 -7.53 15.16
C CYS A 89 3.89 -6.89 15.05
N GLU A 90 3.85 -5.57 14.97
CA GLU A 90 2.61 -4.84 14.69
C GLU A 90 2.10 -5.16 13.28
N ILE A 91 0.77 -5.21 13.13
CA ILE A 91 0.10 -5.44 11.85
C ILE A 91 -0.81 -4.26 11.51
N ASN A 92 -0.63 -3.74 10.31
CA ASN A 92 -1.55 -2.82 9.67
C ASN A 92 -2.16 -3.48 8.43
N ILE A 93 -3.45 -3.26 8.19
CA ILE A 93 -4.14 -3.67 6.97
C ILE A 93 -4.83 -2.47 6.34
N ALA A 94 -4.56 -2.19 5.06
CA ALA A 94 -5.34 -1.22 4.30
C ALA A 94 -6.43 -1.96 3.52
N SER A 95 -7.70 -1.66 3.81
CA SER A 95 -8.84 -2.35 3.21
C SER A 95 -9.93 -1.37 2.76
N ASN A 96 -10.65 -1.74 1.70
CA ASN A 96 -11.87 -1.04 1.32
C ASN A 96 -13.08 -1.41 2.21
N GLY A 97 -12.94 -2.38 3.10
CA GLY A 97 -13.94 -2.80 4.08
C GLY A 97 -15.20 -3.48 3.51
N SER A 98 -15.34 -3.61 2.18
CA SER A 98 -16.57 -4.11 1.56
C SER A 98 -16.56 -5.62 1.26
N THR A 99 -15.52 -6.33 1.70
CA THR A 99 -15.40 -7.80 1.56
C THR A 99 -15.85 -8.52 2.84
N LYS A 100 -15.86 -9.87 2.78
CA LYS A 100 -16.13 -10.73 3.93
C LYS A 100 -17.46 -10.38 4.66
N ASN A 101 -17.70 -11.00 5.80
CA ASN A 101 -18.87 -10.77 6.66
C ASN A 101 -18.44 -10.24 8.04
N THR A 102 -19.41 -9.88 8.87
CA THR A 102 -19.15 -9.34 10.21
C THR A 102 -18.40 -10.29 11.14
N TYR A 103 -18.60 -11.60 11.02
CA TYR A 103 -17.86 -12.59 11.79
C TYR A 103 -16.36 -12.58 11.50
N PHE A 104 -15.99 -12.46 10.22
CA PHE A 104 -14.57 -12.28 9.82
C PHE A 104 -13.97 -11.05 10.46
N TRP A 105 -14.67 -9.90 10.40
CA TRP A 105 -14.18 -8.64 10.93
C TRP A 105 -14.11 -8.64 12.45
N GLU A 106 -15.01 -9.34 13.12
CA GLU A 106 -14.95 -9.57 14.57
C GLU A 106 -13.71 -10.38 14.95
N LYS A 107 -13.45 -11.49 14.25
CA LYS A 107 -12.23 -12.28 14.45
C LYS A 107 -10.96 -11.45 14.20
N LEU A 108 -10.94 -10.68 13.13
CA LEU A 108 -9.79 -9.83 12.82
C LEU A 108 -9.60 -8.74 13.90
N GLY A 109 -10.68 -8.14 14.40
CA GLY A 109 -10.64 -7.14 15.47
C GLY A 109 -10.13 -7.70 16.79
N SER A 110 -10.49 -8.94 17.14
CA SER A 110 -10.03 -9.60 18.37
C SER A 110 -8.50 -9.80 18.45
N LEU A 111 -7.79 -9.68 17.32
CA LEU A 111 -6.33 -9.69 17.28
C LEU A 111 -5.70 -8.34 17.72
N GLY A 112 -6.49 -7.30 17.95
CA GLY A 112 -6.02 -5.98 18.40
C GLY A 112 -5.16 -5.21 17.38
N ILE A 113 -5.21 -5.60 16.12
CA ILE A 113 -4.43 -4.99 15.03
C ILE A 113 -5.03 -3.67 14.54
N SER A 114 -4.30 -2.98 13.67
CA SER A 114 -4.76 -1.74 13.04
C SER A 114 -5.31 -1.99 11.64
N VAL A 115 -6.47 -1.41 11.31
CA VAL A 115 -7.05 -1.42 9.96
C VAL A 115 -7.33 0.00 9.49
N PHE A 116 -6.81 0.34 8.31
CA PHE A 116 -7.12 1.57 7.59
C PHE A 116 -8.28 1.29 6.63
N PHE A 117 -9.48 1.72 7.00
CA PHE A 117 -10.66 1.60 6.16
C PHE A 117 -10.68 2.74 5.15
N GLY A 118 -10.52 2.41 3.87
CA GLY A 118 -10.60 3.39 2.79
C GLY A 118 -12.04 3.75 2.46
N ILE A 119 -12.55 4.85 3.02
CA ILE A 119 -13.94 5.30 2.88
C ILE A 119 -13.93 6.76 2.42
N ASP A 120 -14.14 7.00 1.11
CA ASP A 120 -14.02 8.31 0.47
C ASP A 120 -15.39 9.01 0.30
N GLY A 121 -16.33 8.74 1.18
CA GLY A 121 -17.68 9.30 1.19
C GLY A 121 -18.38 9.10 2.53
N ILE A 122 -19.54 9.73 2.70
CA ILE A 122 -20.35 9.68 3.93
C ILE A 122 -21.61 8.82 3.77
N ASP A 123 -21.90 8.40 2.54
CA ASP A 123 -23.03 7.56 2.14
C ASP A 123 -22.69 6.74 0.88
N GLN A 124 -23.63 5.91 0.41
CA GLN A 124 -23.44 5.10 -0.80
C GLN A 124 -23.19 5.97 -2.03
N THR A 125 -23.92 7.06 -2.19
CA THR A 125 -23.85 7.92 -3.38
C THR A 125 -22.50 8.62 -3.49
N SER A 126 -22.01 9.20 -2.40
CA SER A 126 -20.71 9.88 -2.37
C SER A 126 -19.53 8.91 -2.45
N LEU A 127 -19.63 7.75 -1.79
CA LEU A 127 -18.60 6.72 -1.80
C LEU A 127 -18.39 6.14 -3.22
N GLU A 128 -19.47 5.79 -3.91
CA GLU A 128 -19.43 5.10 -5.19
C GLU A 128 -18.94 5.98 -6.34
N LYS A 129 -18.92 7.30 -6.17
CA LYS A 129 -18.32 8.21 -7.17
C LYS A 129 -16.86 7.85 -7.47
N TYR A 130 -16.13 7.31 -6.50
CA TYR A 130 -14.75 6.87 -6.68
C TYR A 130 -14.56 5.37 -6.40
N ARG A 131 -15.17 4.82 -5.35
CA ARG A 131 -15.02 3.39 -4.99
C ARG A 131 -16.10 2.54 -5.65
N ILE A 132 -16.07 2.51 -6.98
CA ILE A 132 -17.07 1.84 -7.81
C ILE A 132 -17.18 0.35 -7.44
N GLY A 133 -18.39 -0.08 -7.10
CA GLY A 133 -18.69 -1.46 -6.68
C GLY A 133 -18.51 -1.72 -5.19
N SER A 134 -18.24 -0.69 -4.37
CA SER A 134 -18.31 -0.81 -2.91
C SER A 134 -19.73 -0.75 -2.39
N ASN A 135 -19.94 -1.19 -1.15
CA ASN A 135 -21.24 -1.14 -0.47
C ASN A 135 -21.07 -0.48 0.91
N PHE A 136 -21.60 0.74 1.06
CA PHE A 136 -21.43 1.56 2.25
C PHE A 136 -21.99 0.89 3.52
N GLU A 137 -23.19 0.33 3.45
CA GLU A 137 -23.82 -0.34 4.58
C GLU A 137 -23.06 -1.58 5.03
N LYS A 138 -22.49 -2.33 4.06
CA LYS A 138 -21.63 -3.47 4.37
C LYS A 138 -20.35 -3.03 5.07
N ILE A 139 -19.70 -1.97 4.57
CA ILE A 139 -18.52 -1.37 5.20
C ILE A 139 -18.82 -0.96 6.63
N LYS A 140 -19.98 -0.28 6.83
CA LYS A 140 -20.43 0.17 8.14
C LYS A 140 -20.61 -0.98 9.13
N LYS A 141 -21.28 -2.05 8.72
CA LYS A 141 -21.43 -3.27 9.55
C LYS A 141 -20.06 -3.89 9.88
N ASN A 142 -19.16 -3.93 8.92
CA ASN A 142 -17.85 -4.57 9.04
C ASN A 142 -16.94 -3.79 10.01
N PHE A 143 -16.78 -2.47 9.84
CA PHE A 143 -15.93 -1.71 10.75
C PHE A 143 -16.51 -1.66 12.18
N LYS A 144 -17.84 -1.60 12.35
CA LYS A 144 -18.45 -1.70 13.67
C LYS A 144 -18.15 -3.02 14.38
N SER A 145 -18.18 -4.13 13.65
CA SER A 145 -17.83 -5.44 14.21
C SER A 145 -16.35 -5.51 14.59
N PHE A 146 -15.46 -4.97 13.74
CA PHE A 146 -14.03 -4.88 13.99
C PHE A 146 -13.71 -4.04 15.23
N ILE A 147 -14.28 -2.85 15.34
CA ILE A 147 -14.07 -1.92 16.47
C ILE A 147 -14.59 -2.54 17.79
N ARG A 148 -15.81 -3.10 17.78
CA ARG A 148 -16.40 -3.73 18.97
C ARG A 148 -15.56 -4.91 19.47
N ALA A 149 -14.86 -5.60 18.60
CA ALA A 149 -13.98 -6.70 18.97
C ALA A 149 -12.59 -6.25 19.46
N GLY A 150 -12.31 -4.95 19.53
CA GLY A 150 -11.05 -4.39 20.03
C GLY A 150 -10.04 -3.98 18.95
N GLY A 151 -10.41 -4.04 17.68
CA GLY A 151 -9.56 -3.61 16.57
C GLY A 151 -9.39 -2.09 16.52
N LYS A 152 -8.21 -1.63 16.11
CA LYS A 152 -7.85 -0.21 16.00
C LYS A 152 -8.17 0.28 14.58
N ALA A 153 -9.33 0.89 14.39
CA ALA A 153 -9.78 1.39 13.10
C ALA A 153 -9.29 2.81 12.83
N THR A 154 -8.71 3.06 11.65
CA THR A 154 -8.45 4.39 11.09
C THR A 154 -9.36 4.59 9.89
N TRP A 155 -10.12 5.69 9.87
CA TRP A 155 -10.84 6.11 8.66
C TRP A 155 -9.87 6.81 7.73
N GLN A 156 -9.63 6.25 6.54
CA GLN A 156 -8.80 6.86 5.53
C GLN A 156 -9.66 7.46 4.43
N PHE A 157 -9.55 8.78 4.25
CA PHE A 157 -10.36 9.57 3.32
C PHE A 157 -9.46 10.23 2.27
N ILE A 158 -9.65 9.87 1.00
CA ILE A 158 -8.98 10.53 -0.13
C ILE A 158 -9.85 11.70 -0.56
N VAL A 159 -9.27 12.91 -0.53
CA VAL A 159 -9.97 14.13 -0.94
C VAL A 159 -9.93 14.27 -2.46
N PHE A 160 -11.10 14.45 -3.04
CA PHE A 160 -11.36 14.78 -4.43
C PHE A 160 -12.28 16.00 -4.50
N ASP A 161 -12.39 16.65 -5.67
CA ASP A 161 -13.27 17.82 -5.84
C ASP A 161 -14.74 17.54 -5.52
N HIS A 162 -15.19 16.30 -5.72
CA HIS A 162 -16.58 15.89 -5.50
C HIS A 162 -16.91 15.46 -4.07
N ASN A 163 -15.93 15.40 -3.17
CA ASN A 163 -16.14 14.97 -1.78
C ASN A 163 -15.43 15.85 -0.74
N GLU A 164 -14.77 16.93 -1.16
CA GLU A 164 -14.04 17.83 -0.25
C GLU A 164 -15.00 18.44 0.80
N GLU A 165 -16.23 18.77 0.40
CA GLU A 165 -17.28 19.29 1.27
C GLU A 165 -17.71 18.30 2.36
N HIS A 166 -17.51 17.01 2.14
CA HIS A 166 -17.86 15.96 3.10
C HIS A 166 -16.78 15.71 4.16
N LEU A 167 -15.60 16.34 4.06
CA LEU A 167 -14.45 16.01 4.90
C LEU A 167 -14.75 16.14 6.40
N GLU A 168 -15.31 17.28 6.82
CA GLU A 168 -15.59 17.51 8.24
C GLU A 168 -16.74 16.60 8.75
N THR A 169 -17.73 16.35 7.91
CA THR A 169 -18.81 15.40 8.23
C THR A 169 -18.26 13.98 8.41
N ALA A 170 -17.35 13.55 7.51
CA ALA A 170 -16.71 12.24 7.62
C ALA A 170 -15.85 12.11 8.89
N LYS A 171 -15.14 13.17 9.31
CA LYS A 171 -14.41 13.21 10.57
C LYS A 171 -15.35 13.05 11.77
N GLN A 172 -16.46 13.79 11.79
CA GLN A 172 -17.42 13.68 12.89
C GLN A 172 -18.01 12.26 12.95
N ILE A 173 -18.47 11.73 11.81
CA ILE A 173 -18.99 10.35 11.75
C ILE A 173 -17.94 9.35 12.25
N SER A 174 -16.68 9.48 11.83
CA SER A 174 -15.64 8.55 12.26
C SER A 174 -15.41 8.57 13.76
N LYS A 175 -15.45 9.75 14.38
CA LYS A 175 -15.37 9.92 15.83
C LYS A 175 -16.56 9.25 16.55
N ASP A 176 -17.77 9.52 16.09
CA ASP A 176 -19.00 8.97 16.67
C ASP A 176 -19.08 7.44 16.54
N GLU A 177 -18.50 6.89 15.48
CA GLU A 177 -18.44 5.44 15.23
C GLU A 177 -17.26 4.73 15.93
N GLY A 178 -16.41 5.48 16.67
CA GLY A 178 -15.34 4.93 17.51
C GLY A 178 -14.03 4.60 16.78
N PHE A 179 -13.77 5.23 15.64
CA PHE A 179 -12.43 5.16 15.04
C PHE A 179 -11.39 5.83 15.95
N VAL A 180 -10.19 5.29 15.98
CA VAL A 180 -9.08 5.84 16.79
C VAL A 180 -8.37 6.99 16.08
N ASN A 181 -8.36 6.99 14.74
CA ASN A 181 -7.74 8.01 13.91
C ASN A 181 -8.56 8.31 12.66
N PHE A 182 -8.39 9.55 12.15
CA PHE A 182 -8.83 9.96 10.82
C PHE A 182 -7.62 10.37 9.97
N ARG A 183 -7.45 9.75 8.80
CA ARG A 183 -6.37 10.07 7.87
C ARG A 183 -6.90 10.73 6.61
N THR A 184 -6.55 11.98 6.40
CA THR A 184 -6.83 12.72 5.18
C THR A 184 -5.70 12.51 4.17
N ILE A 185 -6.04 12.17 2.93
CA ILE A 185 -5.09 12.00 1.83
C ILE A 185 -5.43 12.98 0.71
N TYR A 186 -4.53 13.93 0.44
CA TYR A 186 -4.62 14.79 -0.74
C TYR A 186 -3.94 14.10 -1.92
N SER A 187 -4.77 13.53 -2.79
CA SER A 187 -4.31 12.71 -3.92
C SER A 187 -4.07 13.54 -5.18
N HIS A 188 -3.08 13.13 -5.97
CA HIS A 188 -2.88 13.62 -7.34
C HIS A 188 -3.54 12.70 -8.38
N ARG A 189 -4.47 11.85 -7.96
CA ARG A 189 -5.22 10.94 -8.82
C ARG A 189 -6.32 11.69 -9.59
N ILE A 190 -6.97 10.99 -10.52
CA ILE A 190 -8.08 11.53 -11.32
C ILE A 190 -9.14 12.17 -10.40
N GLY A 191 -9.60 13.38 -10.73
CA GLY A 191 -10.59 14.13 -9.96
C GLY A 191 -10.03 15.01 -8.85
N SER A 192 -8.71 15.17 -8.75
CA SER A 192 -8.07 16.18 -7.90
C SER A 192 -7.72 17.42 -8.72
N ASP A 193 -7.87 18.59 -8.11
CA ASP A 193 -7.55 19.90 -8.73
C ASP A 193 -6.13 19.91 -9.32
N GLU A 194 -6.02 20.17 -10.62
CA GLU A 194 -4.73 20.27 -11.32
C GLU A 194 -3.85 21.43 -10.80
N SER A 195 -4.44 22.46 -10.22
CA SER A 195 -3.70 23.57 -9.61
C SER A 195 -2.84 23.12 -8.42
N LYS A 196 -3.24 22.02 -7.77
CA LYS A 196 -2.51 21.37 -6.67
C LYS A 196 -1.35 20.49 -7.19
N LYS A 197 -1.30 20.22 -8.49
CA LYS A 197 -0.25 19.41 -9.17
C LYS A 197 1.03 20.20 -9.50
N LYS A 198 1.32 21.34 -8.86
CA LYS A 198 2.53 22.11 -9.16
C LYS A 198 3.77 21.21 -9.15
N ILE A 199 4.33 20.99 -10.36
CA ILE A 199 5.64 20.35 -10.55
C ILE A 199 6.66 21.19 -9.76
N ARG A 200 7.22 20.58 -8.75
CA ARG A 200 8.11 21.28 -7.81
C ARG A 200 9.45 21.53 -8.45
N LYS A 201 9.74 22.80 -8.76
CA LYS A 201 11.09 23.27 -9.01
C LYS A 201 11.79 23.40 -7.65
N GLY A 202 12.67 22.49 -7.29
CA GLY A 202 13.41 22.50 -6.03
C GLY A 202 14.68 21.66 -6.13
N LYS A 203 15.51 21.69 -5.11
CA LYS A 203 16.87 21.13 -5.04
C LYS A 203 16.96 19.64 -5.44
N LYS A 204 18.12 19.24 -6.02
CA LYS A 204 18.41 17.91 -6.58
C LYS A 204 18.54 16.76 -5.57
N TYR A 205 18.20 16.94 -4.30
CA TYR A 205 18.42 15.93 -3.28
C TYR A 205 17.18 15.06 -3.06
N ILE A 206 17.38 13.75 -3.07
CA ILE A 206 16.35 12.77 -2.72
C ILE A 206 16.43 12.46 -1.21
N LYS A 207 15.34 12.70 -0.48
CA LYS A 207 15.16 12.18 0.87
C LYS A 207 14.20 10.99 0.78
N CYS A 208 14.76 9.80 0.63
CA CYS A 208 13.96 8.61 0.45
C CYS A 208 13.16 8.28 1.71
N LYS A 209 11.83 8.34 1.61
CA LYS A 209 10.93 8.06 2.73
C LYS A 209 11.09 6.61 3.21
N TYR A 210 11.10 5.64 2.30
CA TYR A 210 11.26 4.23 2.63
C TYR A 210 12.65 3.94 3.25
N GLY A 211 13.72 4.43 2.62
CA GLY A 211 15.06 4.23 3.16
C GLY A 211 15.25 4.83 4.56
N ASN A 212 14.70 6.02 4.82
CA ASN A 212 14.77 6.66 6.15
C ASN A 212 13.90 5.96 7.22
N GLN A 213 12.89 5.23 6.80
CA GLN A 213 12.02 4.45 7.68
C GLN A 213 12.47 2.98 7.81
N ASN A 214 13.63 2.61 7.28
CA ASN A 214 14.07 1.21 7.23
C ASN A 214 12.99 0.28 6.64
N ARG A 215 12.37 0.72 5.56
CA ARG A 215 11.17 0.13 4.97
C ARG A 215 11.44 -0.42 3.59
N VAL A 216 10.82 -1.54 3.25
CA VAL A 216 10.83 -2.19 1.91
C VAL A 216 9.43 -2.60 1.49
N PHE A 217 9.29 -3.02 0.25
CA PHE A 217 8.03 -3.41 -0.35
C PHE A 217 8.15 -4.80 -0.99
N LEU A 218 7.29 -5.73 -0.59
CA LEU A 218 7.14 -7.07 -1.17
C LEU A 218 5.84 -7.11 -1.98
N ASN A 219 5.94 -7.36 -3.26
CA ASN A 219 4.75 -7.46 -4.09
C ASN A 219 4.18 -8.89 -4.15
N HIS A 220 2.98 -9.02 -4.71
CA HIS A 220 2.23 -10.28 -4.82
C HIS A 220 2.91 -11.37 -5.67
N THR A 221 3.97 -11.05 -6.43
CA THR A 221 4.74 -12.04 -7.19
C THR A 221 5.91 -12.60 -6.38
N GLY A 222 6.19 -12.05 -5.21
CA GLY A 222 7.35 -12.37 -4.38
C GLY A 222 8.57 -11.49 -4.64
N ALA A 223 8.45 -10.45 -5.46
CA ALA A 223 9.55 -9.52 -5.70
C ALA A 223 9.67 -8.49 -4.58
N LEU A 224 10.87 -8.37 -4.00
CA LEU A 224 11.23 -7.35 -3.02
C LEU A 224 11.76 -6.10 -3.73
N ILE A 225 11.15 -4.95 -3.46
CA ILE A 225 11.39 -3.70 -4.17
C ILE A 225 11.65 -2.59 -3.15
N PRO A 226 12.45 -1.56 -3.48
CA PRO A 226 12.76 -0.46 -2.57
C PRO A 226 11.54 0.30 -2.03
N CYS A 227 10.46 0.43 -2.81
CA CYS A 227 9.21 1.09 -2.35
C CYS A 227 8.02 0.81 -3.27
N CYS A 228 6.80 1.04 -2.79
CA CYS A 228 5.55 0.87 -3.56
C CYS A 228 5.48 1.77 -4.82
N PHE A 229 6.13 2.92 -4.81
CA PHE A 229 6.12 3.81 -5.98
C PHE A 229 6.94 3.25 -7.15
N LEU A 230 8.01 2.53 -6.87
CA LEU A 230 8.79 1.82 -7.89
C LEU A 230 8.09 0.54 -8.34
N ASN A 231 7.29 -0.08 -7.47
CA ASN A 231 6.45 -1.21 -7.87
C ASN A 231 5.45 -0.82 -8.97
N SER A 232 4.90 0.39 -8.93
CA SER A 232 3.98 0.86 -9.97
C SER A 232 4.62 0.88 -11.36
N GLU A 233 5.90 1.20 -11.45
CA GLU A 233 6.64 1.15 -12.72
C GLU A 233 6.94 -0.29 -13.17
N SER A 234 7.17 -1.21 -12.22
CA SER A 234 7.33 -2.62 -12.54
C SER A 234 6.04 -3.25 -13.09
N LEU A 235 4.87 -2.83 -12.60
CA LEU A 235 3.59 -3.30 -13.10
C LEU A 235 3.29 -2.78 -14.53
N GLU A 236 3.72 -1.56 -14.87
CA GLU A 236 3.62 -1.03 -16.23
C GLU A 236 4.42 -1.88 -17.24
N LEU A 237 5.48 -2.57 -16.80
CA LEU A 237 6.27 -3.46 -17.65
C LEU A 237 5.52 -4.70 -18.09
N HIS A 238 4.62 -5.20 -17.26
CA HIS A 238 3.80 -6.36 -17.61
C HIS A 238 2.64 -5.99 -18.54
N SER A 239 2.34 -4.69 -18.68
CA SER A 239 1.20 -4.20 -19.45
C SER A 239 1.55 -3.73 -20.86
N SER A 240 2.81 -3.49 -21.16
CA SER A 240 3.23 -3.05 -22.49
C SER A 240 4.63 -3.56 -22.81
N ASN A 241 4.82 -4.08 -24.03
CA ASN A 241 6.15 -4.38 -24.59
C ASN A 241 7.03 -3.12 -24.74
N ASN A 242 6.56 -1.95 -24.30
CA ASN A 242 7.19 -0.66 -24.52
C ASN A 242 7.49 0.02 -23.19
N VAL A 243 8.57 -0.43 -22.54
CA VAL A 243 9.06 0.15 -21.29
C VAL A 243 9.61 1.54 -21.54
N LYS A 244 8.86 2.57 -21.12
CA LYS A 244 9.23 3.97 -21.33
C LYS A 244 10.18 4.50 -20.25
N SER A 245 10.02 4.06 -19.01
CA SER A 245 10.86 4.57 -17.91
C SER A 245 12.27 4.00 -17.92
N LEU A 246 13.25 4.84 -17.59
CA LEU A 246 14.64 4.38 -17.42
C LEU A 246 14.76 3.34 -16.30
N PHE A 247 14.01 3.52 -15.23
CA PHE A 247 13.94 2.55 -14.13
C PHE A 247 13.42 1.19 -14.60
N GLY A 248 12.34 1.17 -15.36
CA GLY A 248 11.78 -0.06 -15.90
C GLY A 248 12.77 -0.81 -16.80
N LYS A 249 13.49 -0.10 -17.68
CA LYS A 249 14.54 -0.70 -18.52
C LYS A 249 15.63 -1.31 -17.66
N LYS A 250 16.13 -0.61 -16.65
CA LYS A 250 17.13 -1.12 -15.71
C LYS A 250 16.60 -2.30 -14.88
N TYR A 251 15.34 -2.24 -14.45
CA TYR A 251 14.70 -3.35 -13.75
C TYR A 251 14.68 -4.62 -14.58
N LEU A 252 14.44 -4.51 -15.90
CA LEU A 252 14.54 -5.64 -16.84
C LEU A 252 15.98 -6.16 -16.98
N GLU A 253 16.96 -5.25 -17.11
CA GLU A 253 18.39 -5.62 -17.20
C GLU A 253 18.86 -6.41 -15.96
N PHE A 254 18.36 -6.09 -14.77
CA PHE A 254 18.73 -6.76 -13.51
C PHE A 254 18.01 -8.09 -13.29
N GLY A 255 17.38 -8.66 -14.32
CA GLY A 255 16.73 -9.97 -14.22
C GLY A 255 15.57 -9.99 -13.22
N GLN A 256 14.72 -8.98 -13.30
CA GLN A 256 13.59 -8.66 -12.41
C GLN A 256 12.87 -9.84 -11.73
N VAL A 257 12.73 -10.97 -12.44
CA VAL A 257 12.01 -12.15 -11.94
C VAL A 257 12.89 -12.97 -11.01
N LEU A 258 14.18 -13.06 -11.28
CA LEU A 258 15.10 -13.97 -10.57
C LEU A 258 15.87 -13.25 -9.46
N SER A 259 16.47 -12.09 -9.77
CA SER A 259 17.41 -11.44 -8.85
C SER A 259 16.75 -10.73 -7.66
N ASN A 260 15.48 -10.29 -7.81
CA ASN A 260 14.76 -9.55 -6.76
C ASN A 260 13.63 -10.35 -6.13
N ASN A 261 13.49 -11.63 -6.48
CA ASN A 261 12.36 -12.43 -6.03
C ASN A 261 12.78 -13.40 -4.91
N LEU A 262 12.05 -13.33 -3.79
CA LEU A 262 12.30 -14.15 -2.60
C LEU A 262 11.97 -15.63 -2.77
N LYS A 263 11.38 -16.02 -3.90
CA LYS A 263 11.25 -17.44 -4.29
C LYS A 263 12.62 -18.07 -4.61
N TYR A 264 13.57 -17.24 -5.03
CA TYR A 264 14.88 -17.72 -5.53
C TYR A 264 16.06 -17.21 -4.70
N ASN A 265 15.87 -16.16 -3.90
CA ASN A 265 16.95 -15.49 -3.17
C ASN A 265 16.51 -15.19 -1.73
N SER A 266 17.46 -15.09 -0.81
CA SER A 266 17.21 -14.56 0.53
C SER A 266 16.97 -13.05 0.50
N ILE A 267 16.38 -12.50 1.56
CA ILE A 267 16.21 -11.05 1.69
C ILE A 267 17.56 -10.34 1.62
N SER A 268 18.59 -10.88 2.27
CA SER A 268 19.94 -10.28 2.27
C SER A 268 20.50 -10.16 0.86
N GLU A 269 20.46 -11.24 0.07
CA GLU A 269 20.94 -11.25 -1.31
C GLU A 269 20.19 -10.22 -2.17
N VAL A 270 18.87 -10.09 -2.00
CA VAL A 270 18.09 -9.09 -2.74
C VAL A 270 18.45 -7.67 -2.32
N LEU A 271 18.60 -7.38 -1.02
CA LEU A 271 18.93 -6.05 -0.52
C LEU A 271 20.33 -5.58 -0.91
N ASP A 272 21.27 -6.52 -1.04
CA ASP A 272 22.64 -6.29 -1.53
C ASP A 272 22.74 -6.34 -3.06
N GLY A 273 21.63 -6.67 -3.73
CA GLY A 273 21.54 -6.83 -5.16
C GLY A 273 21.55 -5.53 -5.97
N GLN A 274 21.68 -5.70 -7.28
CA GLN A 274 21.87 -4.59 -8.24
C GLN A 274 20.76 -3.56 -8.24
N LEU A 275 19.49 -3.95 -8.01
CA LEU A 275 18.36 -3.02 -8.01
C LEU A 275 18.46 -2.02 -6.87
N PHE A 276 18.68 -2.49 -5.64
CA PHE A 276 18.81 -1.63 -4.47
C PHE A 276 20.04 -0.74 -4.55
N ASP A 277 21.14 -1.26 -5.03
CA ASP A 277 22.38 -0.49 -5.27
C ASP A 277 22.19 0.58 -6.35
N TYR A 278 21.57 0.26 -7.47
CA TYR A 278 21.23 1.23 -8.52
C TYR A 278 20.37 2.37 -8.00
N VAL A 279 19.30 2.08 -7.25
CA VAL A 279 18.42 3.11 -6.70
C VAL A 279 19.20 4.01 -5.74
N LYS A 280 20.01 3.46 -4.84
CA LYS A 280 20.87 4.23 -3.91
C LYS A 280 21.86 5.14 -4.66
N LYS A 281 22.58 4.60 -5.64
CA LYS A 281 23.56 5.34 -6.45
C LYS A 281 22.90 6.42 -7.29
N SER A 282 21.70 6.19 -7.80
CA SER A 282 20.97 7.16 -8.62
C SER A 282 20.74 8.50 -7.89
N TRP A 283 20.56 8.49 -6.58
CA TRP A 283 20.29 9.72 -5.81
C TRP A 283 21.43 10.72 -5.82
N ILE A 284 22.66 10.24 -6.03
CA ILE A 284 23.89 11.08 -6.07
C ILE A 284 24.24 11.47 -7.50
N THR A 285 23.85 10.66 -8.48
CA THR A 285 24.16 10.86 -9.90
C THR A 285 22.97 11.44 -10.66
N THR A 286 22.12 10.57 -11.19
CA THR A 286 20.88 10.92 -11.91
C THR A 286 19.72 10.19 -11.25
N PRO A 287 18.95 10.85 -10.36
CA PRO A 287 17.88 10.20 -9.64
C PRO A 287 16.85 9.57 -10.56
N VAL A 288 16.37 8.39 -10.18
CA VAL A 288 15.20 7.76 -10.82
C VAL A 288 14.06 8.78 -10.85
N GLU A 289 13.41 8.94 -11.99
CA GLU A 289 12.38 9.94 -12.20
C GLU A 289 11.26 9.86 -11.15
N LYS A 290 10.83 8.66 -10.81
CA LYS A 290 9.82 8.41 -9.77
C LYS A 290 10.27 8.92 -8.39
N CYS A 291 11.55 8.80 -8.07
CA CYS A 291 12.11 9.37 -6.84
C CYS A 291 12.04 10.89 -6.83
N LEU A 292 12.32 11.54 -7.97
CA LEU A 292 12.17 12.99 -8.14
C LEU A 292 10.72 13.44 -7.98
N GLN A 293 9.77 12.70 -8.54
CA GLN A 293 8.35 12.99 -8.44
C GLN A 293 7.81 12.84 -7.02
N THR A 294 8.33 11.84 -6.26
CA THR A 294 7.72 11.40 -5.01
C THR A 294 8.51 11.79 -3.76
N CYS A 295 9.84 11.79 -3.79
CA CYS A 295 10.71 11.93 -2.62
C CYS A 295 11.61 13.16 -2.62
N LYS A 296 11.34 14.14 -3.47
CA LYS A 296 12.05 15.42 -3.51
C LYS A 296 11.76 16.24 -2.25
N GLN A 297 12.74 16.94 -1.72
CA GLN A 297 12.78 17.48 -0.35
C GLN A 297 11.72 18.53 0.04
N GLU A 298 10.98 19.13 -0.86
CA GLU A 298 9.98 20.17 -0.53
C GLU A 298 8.56 19.63 -0.65
N LYS A 299 8.11 18.83 0.32
CA LYS A 299 6.74 18.31 0.35
C LYS A 299 5.87 18.99 1.38
N ARG A 300 4.64 19.38 0.98
CA ARG A 300 3.49 19.35 1.86
C ARG A 300 3.22 17.88 2.19
N ASP A 301 2.90 17.59 3.42
CA ASP A 301 2.47 16.24 3.79
C ASP A 301 1.20 15.90 3.00
N ILE A 302 1.25 14.81 2.24
CA ILE A 302 0.10 14.29 1.49
C ILE A 302 -0.89 13.62 2.46
N PHE A 303 -0.38 13.18 3.61
CA PHE A 303 -1.15 12.52 4.65
C PHE A 303 -1.22 13.42 5.87
N ILE A 304 -2.43 13.64 6.37
CA ILE A 304 -2.70 14.30 7.64
C ILE A 304 -3.42 13.27 8.50
N ASP A 305 -2.77 12.86 9.58
CA ASP A 305 -3.35 11.95 10.58
C ASP A 305 -3.85 12.78 11.77
N GLU A 306 -5.08 12.56 12.16
CA GLU A 306 -5.71 13.21 13.30
C GLU A 306 -6.14 12.14 14.30
N ASP A 307 -5.65 12.25 15.55
CA ASP A 307 -6.11 11.42 16.67
C ASP A 307 -7.54 11.84 17.05
N LEU A 308 -8.43 10.87 17.17
CA LEU A 308 -9.85 11.10 17.50
C LEU A 308 -10.18 10.74 18.94
N LYS A 309 -9.18 10.32 19.75
CA LYS A 309 -9.35 9.98 21.16
C LYS A 309 -9.33 11.20 22.05
#